data_83e2cf79238e3b3c8c56ac4fba295761
#
_entry.id   83e2cf79238e3b3c8c56ac4fba295761
#
_cell.length_a   1.000
_cell.length_b   1.000
_cell.length_c   1.000
_cell.angle_alpha   90.00
_cell.angle_beta   90.00
_cell.angle_gamma   90.00
#
_symmetry.space_group_name_H-M   'P 1'
#
loop_
_entity.id
_entity.type
_entity.pdbx_description
1 polymer ?
#
loop_
_entity_poly.entity_id
_entity_poly.type
_entity_poly.pdbx_seq_one_letter_code
_entity_poly.pdbx_strand_id
1 'polypeptide(L)'
;VTRHATITGVGSVLPPRRVPNTWFEDKVDTTDAWIRERTGIESRHFADDGVVTSDLAVEAATRALETAGISSAQVDLIVCATVTGDTPFPSTGVWVQQKLGLSCPAFDVNAACAGFSYALATATGFVEGGIADTVLLIGAEVFSRILDFTDRQTCVLFGDGAGAAIVQAADRAGIEGTVLGADGSAAEILIMPGGGSREPATPETVAASRHRIFMPNGREVFKRAVTEMAASCREVLEKNGYSTDDVDLLIPHQANARIMHAVAERLHIPPERAVIDVAEVGNTSAASIPIALDRAYRAGRMHEGDLVVFTSFGAGLTWGATAMRWTLPPAVHEGAE
;
A
#
# COMPACT_ATOMS: atom_id res chain seq x y z
N VAL A 1 21.02 -21.10 -13.67
CA VAL A 1 20.98 -20.57 -12.29
C VAL A 1 19.59 -20.05 -12.08
N THR A 2 18.91 -20.50 -11.06
CA THR A 2 17.59 -19.97 -10.70
C THR A 2 17.81 -18.56 -10.16
N ARG A 3 17.09 -17.60 -10.70
CA ARG A 3 17.16 -16.19 -10.31
C ARG A 3 16.01 -15.90 -9.37
N HIS A 4 16.28 -15.28 -8.25
CA HIS A 4 15.32 -14.95 -7.22
C HIS A 4 15.22 -13.44 -7.02
N ALA A 5 14.13 -13.01 -6.43
CA ALA A 5 13.90 -11.61 -6.06
C ALA A 5 13.90 -11.44 -4.53
N THR A 6 14.44 -10.31 -4.07
CA THR A 6 14.39 -9.91 -2.66
C THR A 6 14.21 -8.40 -2.52
N ILE A 7 13.70 -7.95 -1.38
CA ILE A 7 13.66 -6.53 -1.01
C ILE A 7 15.00 -6.18 -0.35
N THR A 8 15.69 -5.19 -0.89
CA THR A 8 17.00 -4.72 -0.41
C THR A 8 16.99 -3.30 0.14
N GLY A 9 15.86 -2.62 0.08
CA GLY A 9 15.70 -1.28 0.64
C GLY A 9 14.24 -0.91 0.76
N VAL A 10 13.93 -0.11 1.76
CA VAL A 10 12.57 0.41 2.04
C VAL A 10 12.63 1.87 2.42
N GLY A 11 11.58 2.61 2.13
CA GLY A 11 11.46 4.01 2.50
C GLY A 11 10.02 4.48 2.43
N SER A 12 9.63 5.42 3.27
CA SER A 12 8.28 5.96 3.27
C SER A 12 8.26 7.45 3.60
N VAL A 13 7.17 8.11 3.21
CA VAL A 13 6.89 9.50 3.53
C VAL A 13 5.41 9.71 3.82
N LEU A 14 5.14 10.54 4.81
CA LEU A 14 3.82 11.12 5.06
C LEU A 14 3.90 12.63 4.85
N PRO A 15 2.89 13.25 4.21
CA PRO A 15 2.82 14.70 4.14
C PRO A 15 2.92 15.34 5.54
N PRO A 16 3.52 16.53 5.69
CA PRO A 16 3.73 17.15 7.00
C PRO A 16 2.43 17.56 7.70
N ARG A 17 1.35 17.81 6.93
CA ARG A 17 0.07 18.22 7.47
C ARG A 17 -0.68 17.07 8.11
N ARG A 18 -0.58 16.96 9.44
CA ARG A 18 -1.37 16.01 10.24
C ARG A 18 -2.79 16.53 10.44
N VAL A 19 -3.79 15.70 10.17
CA VAL A 19 -5.22 16.00 10.28
C VAL A 19 -5.85 15.12 11.36
N PRO A 20 -6.18 15.66 12.54
CA PRO A 20 -6.83 14.92 13.63
C PRO A 20 -8.30 14.65 13.31
N ASN A 21 -8.91 13.70 14.02
CA ASN A 21 -10.32 13.36 13.83
C ASN A 21 -11.26 14.55 14.10
N THR A 22 -10.91 15.44 15.03
CA THR A 22 -11.68 16.66 15.34
C THR A 22 -11.86 17.60 14.15
N TRP A 23 -10.96 17.53 13.15
CA TRP A 23 -11.08 18.30 11.92
C TRP A 23 -12.33 17.95 11.10
N PHE A 24 -12.88 16.74 11.28
CA PHE A 24 -14.08 16.28 10.57
C PHE A 24 -15.38 16.67 11.27
N GLU A 25 -15.35 17.04 12.55
CA GLU A 25 -16.55 17.34 13.35
C GLU A 25 -17.35 18.54 12.81
N ASP A 26 -16.68 19.50 12.17
CA ASP A 26 -17.30 20.63 11.50
C ASP A 26 -17.82 20.32 10.07
N LYS A 27 -17.58 19.12 9.53
CA LYS A 27 -17.87 18.76 8.14
C LYS A 27 -18.93 17.70 8.00
N VAL A 28 -18.91 16.73 8.89
CA VAL A 28 -19.85 15.60 8.89
C VAL A 28 -20.28 15.29 10.33
N ASP A 29 -21.44 14.69 10.48
CA ASP A 29 -21.95 14.24 11.79
C ASP A 29 -21.08 13.12 12.36
N THR A 30 -20.00 13.47 13.06
CA THR A 30 -19.03 12.56 13.65
C THR A 30 -18.38 13.13 14.91
N THR A 31 -17.61 12.31 15.62
CA THR A 31 -16.74 12.71 16.74
C THR A 31 -15.42 11.94 16.69
N ASP A 32 -14.37 12.48 17.35
CA ASP A 32 -13.11 11.75 17.52
C ASP A 32 -13.33 10.35 18.10
N ALA A 33 -14.15 10.26 19.16
CA ALA A 33 -14.48 8.99 19.80
C ALA A 33 -15.15 8.00 18.83
N TRP A 34 -16.09 8.46 18.01
CA TRP A 34 -16.78 7.62 17.04
C TRP A 34 -15.82 7.08 15.96
N ILE A 35 -14.91 7.92 15.44
CA ILE A 35 -13.93 7.50 14.43
C ILE A 35 -12.97 6.48 15.03
N ARG A 36 -12.40 6.73 16.22
CA ARG A 36 -11.50 5.80 16.91
C ARG A 36 -12.15 4.44 17.16
N GLU A 37 -13.36 4.42 17.73
CA GLU A 37 -14.08 3.18 18.00
C GLU A 37 -14.34 2.34 16.74
N ARG A 38 -14.66 3.00 15.62
CA ARG A 38 -15.03 2.33 14.37
C ARG A 38 -13.86 1.94 13.51
N THR A 39 -12.75 2.64 13.60
CA THR A 39 -11.65 2.52 12.63
C THR A 39 -10.29 2.29 13.29
N GLY A 40 -10.12 2.67 14.54
CA GLY A 40 -8.82 2.76 15.21
C GLY A 40 -7.99 3.97 14.77
N ILE A 41 -8.49 4.81 13.86
CA ILE A 41 -7.75 5.97 13.31
C ILE A 41 -7.89 7.15 14.26
N GLU A 42 -6.76 7.78 14.60
CA GLU A 42 -6.65 8.98 15.43
C GLU A 42 -6.36 10.22 14.59
N SER A 43 -5.58 10.02 13.55
CA SER A 43 -5.22 11.07 12.59
C SER A 43 -4.84 10.46 11.25
N ARG A 44 -4.68 11.30 10.25
CA ARG A 44 -4.10 11.00 8.95
C ARG A 44 -3.31 12.20 8.48
N HIS A 45 -2.66 12.06 7.34
CA HIS A 45 -1.90 13.13 6.72
C HIS A 45 -2.54 13.50 5.39
N PHE A 46 -2.58 14.79 5.08
CA PHE A 46 -3.04 15.29 3.79
C PHE A 46 -1.95 16.12 3.13
N ALA A 47 -1.75 15.90 1.85
CA ALA A 47 -0.86 16.69 1.02
C ALA A 47 -1.39 18.13 0.88
N ASP A 48 -0.49 19.10 0.96
CA ASP A 48 -0.81 20.50 0.73
C ASP A 48 -1.17 20.75 -0.74
N ASP A 49 -1.76 21.91 -1.00
CA ASP A 49 -2.11 22.32 -2.36
C ASP A 49 -0.84 22.40 -3.23
N GLY A 50 -0.94 21.83 -4.43
CA GLY A 50 0.17 21.75 -5.38
C GLY A 50 1.08 20.53 -5.23
N VAL A 51 1.03 19.80 -4.10
CA VAL A 51 1.74 18.51 -3.95
C VAL A 51 0.96 17.43 -4.70
N VAL A 52 1.65 16.67 -5.54
CA VAL A 52 1.08 15.58 -6.34
C VAL A 52 1.64 14.23 -5.91
N THR A 53 1.03 13.15 -6.38
CA THR A 53 1.38 11.79 -5.98
C THR A 53 2.85 11.45 -6.29
N SER A 54 3.37 11.90 -7.42
CA SER A 54 4.78 11.67 -7.78
C SER A 54 5.78 12.42 -6.89
N ASP A 55 5.39 13.52 -6.22
CA ASP A 55 6.28 14.21 -5.27
C ASP A 55 6.54 13.32 -4.05
N LEU A 56 5.47 12.77 -3.47
CA LEU A 56 5.57 11.84 -2.35
C LEU A 56 6.30 10.55 -2.76
N ALA A 57 6.01 10.05 -3.96
CA ALA A 57 6.66 8.87 -4.52
C ALA A 57 8.17 9.03 -4.64
N VAL A 58 8.65 10.19 -5.11
CA VAL A 58 10.09 10.50 -5.23
C VAL A 58 10.76 10.54 -3.86
N GLU A 59 10.14 11.14 -2.86
CA GLU A 59 10.71 11.20 -1.52
C GLU A 59 10.81 9.80 -0.89
N ALA A 60 9.76 8.98 -1.00
CA ALA A 60 9.80 7.59 -0.53
C ALA A 60 10.84 6.75 -1.29
N ALA A 61 10.95 6.93 -2.62
CA ALA A 61 11.94 6.27 -3.46
C ALA A 61 13.37 6.63 -3.06
N THR A 62 13.66 7.89 -2.80
CA THR A 62 14.97 8.36 -2.34
C THR A 62 15.39 7.66 -1.06
N ARG A 63 14.49 7.60 -0.06
CA ARG A 63 14.74 6.89 1.21
C ARG A 63 14.93 5.38 1.03
N ALA A 64 14.21 4.76 0.08
CA ALA A 64 14.39 3.34 -0.22
C ALA A 64 15.75 3.06 -0.89
N LEU A 65 16.19 3.93 -1.79
CA LEU A 65 17.52 3.85 -2.42
C LEU A 65 18.64 4.04 -1.38
N GLU A 66 18.50 4.99 -0.46
CA GLU A 66 19.42 5.21 0.65
C GLU A 66 19.50 3.96 1.54
N THR A 67 18.38 3.36 1.91
CA THR A 67 18.34 2.11 2.70
C THR A 67 19.00 0.95 1.96
N ALA A 68 18.81 0.86 0.65
CA ALA A 68 19.46 -0.16 -0.20
C ALA A 68 20.95 0.09 -0.43
N GLY A 69 21.45 1.29 -0.13
CA GLY A 69 22.85 1.68 -0.37
C GLY A 69 23.20 1.77 -1.86
N ILE A 70 22.24 2.08 -2.73
CA ILE A 70 22.41 2.16 -4.18
C ILE A 70 22.04 3.56 -4.71
N SER A 71 22.63 3.92 -5.85
CA SER A 71 22.24 5.13 -6.57
C SER A 71 21.02 4.90 -7.47
N SER A 72 20.26 5.96 -7.74
CA SER A 72 19.13 5.90 -8.67
C SER A 72 19.52 5.41 -10.08
N ALA A 73 20.76 5.63 -10.51
CA ALA A 73 21.26 5.17 -11.80
C ALA A 73 21.33 3.63 -11.96
N GLN A 74 21.19 2.89 -10.85
CA GLN A 74 21.14 1.41 -10.85
C GLN A 74 19.72 0.85 -10.99
N VAL A 75 18.70 1.72 -11.09
CA VAL A 75 17.32 1.31 -11.29
C VAL A 75 17.07 0.98 -12.76
N ASP A 76 16.64 -0.25 -13.03
CA ASP A 76 16.34 -0.73 -14.37
C ASP A 76 14.87 -0.56 -14.75
N LEU A 77 13.97 -0.46 -13.74
CA LEU A 77 12.53 -0.38 -13.94
C LEU A 77 11.86 0.32 -12.78
N ILE A 78 10.84 1.15 -13.06
CA ILE A 78 9.93 1.71 -12.06
C ILE A 78 8.55 1.09 -12.22
N VAL A 79 8.00 0.55 -11.12
CA VAL A 79 6.61 0.07 -11.01
C VAL A 79 5.91 0.85 -9.90
N CYS A 80 4.90 1.65 -10.25
CA CYS A 80 4.17 2.47 -9.31
C CYS A 80 2.72 1.96 -9.13
N ALA A 81 2.32 1.63 -7.92
CA ALA A 81 0.94 1.29 -7.58
C ALA A 81 0.22 2.55 -7.09
N THR A 82 -0.80 2.99 -7.82
CA THR A 82 -1.62 4.15 -7.46
C THR A 82 -2.98 4.14 -8.14
N VAL A 83 -3.97 4.81 -7.52
CA VAL A 83 -5.26 5.17 -8.12
C VAL A 83 -5.47 6.67 -8.15
N THR A 84 -4.55 7.43 -7.60
CA THR A 84 -4.58 8.90 -7.52
C THR A 84 -3.36 9.50 -8.23
N GLY A 85 -3.01 8.94 -9.39
CA GLY A 85 -1.89 9.40 -10.19
C GLY A 85 -1.99 10.88 -10.56
N ASP A 86 -0.85 11.50 -10.88
CA ASP A 86 -0.75 12.93 -11.25
C ASP A 86 -1.70 13.28 -12.41
N THR A 87 -1.80 12.37 -13.36
CA THR A 87 -2.64 12.47 -14.56
C THR A 87 -3.15 11.07 -14.96
N PRO A 88 -4.27 10.97 -15.72
CA PRO A 88 -4.70 9.68 -16.27
C PRO A 88 -3.66 9.04 -17.19
N PHE A 89 -2.89 9.84 -17.91
CA PHE A 89 -1.69 9.51 -18.66
C PHE A 89 -0.86 10.80 -18.89
N PRO A 90 0.51 10.75 -18.91
CA PRO A 90 1.33 9.57 -18.71
C PRO A 90 1.17 9.01 -17.29
N SER A 91 1.73 7.80 -17.06
CA SER A 91 1.70 7.14 -15.74
C SER A 91 2.48 7.92 -14.69
N THR A 92 2.13 7.75 -13.42
CA THR A 92 2.84 8.36 -12.28
C THR A 92 4.30 7.91 -12.23
N GLY A 93 4.58 6.64 -12.55
CA GLY A 93 5.94 6.12 -12.66
C GLY A 93 6.82 6.91 -13.63
N VAL A 94 6.25 7.43 -14.73
CA VAL A 94 7.01 8.29 -15.69
C VAL A 94 7.31 9.68 -15.10
N TRP A 95 6.39 10.24 -14.31
CA TRP A 95 6.66 11.48 -13.57
C TRP A 95 7.74 11.30 -12.50
N VAL A 96 7.74 10.16 -11.80
CA VAL A 96 8.80 9.79 -10.85
C VAL A 96 10.14 9.63 -11.58
N GLN A 97 10.15 8.92 -12.71
CA GLN A 97 11.34 8.75 -13.55
C GLN A 97 11.96 10.12 -13.94
N GLN A 98 11.11 11.04 -14.41
CA GLN A 98 11.55 12.39 -14.78
C GLN A 98 12.16 13.14 -13.58
N LYS A 99 11.47 13.12 -12.44
CA LYS A 99 11.90 13.86 -11.23
C LYS A 99 13.19 13.29 -10.62
N LEU A 100 13.41 11.97 -10.74
CA LEU A 100 14.66 11.31 -10.33
C LEU A 100 15.79 11.43 -11.37
N GLY A 101 15.52 11.98 -12.56
CA GLY A 101 16.50 12.11 -13.64
C GLY A 101 16.89 10.77 -14.26
N LEU A 102 15.98 9.80 -14.29
CA LEU A 102 16.21 8.44 -14.79
C LEU A 102 15.75 8.30 -16.26
N SER A 103 16.18 7.23 -16.92
CA SER A 103 15.78 6.87 -18.29
C SER A 103 15.27 5.44 -18.43
N CYS A 104 15.11 4.70 -17.31
CA CYS A 104 14.59 3.34 -17.32
C CYS A 104 13.09 3.30 -17.68
N PRO A 105 12.53 2.17 -18.14
CA PRO A 105 11.10 1.98 -18.28
C PRO A 105 10.34 2.28 -16.99
N ALA A 106 9.11 2.81 -17.11
CA ALA A 106 8.25 3.12 -15.97
C ALA A 106 6.78 2.98 -16.34
N PHE A 107 5.98 2.41 -15.44
CA PHE A 107 4.53 2.27 -15.62
C PHE A 107 3.81 2.15 -14.27
N ASP A 108 2.47 2.31 -14.31
CA ASP A 108 1.61 2.17 -13.15
C ASP A 108 0.87 0.83 -13.15
N VAL A 109 0.62 0.32 -11.93
CA VAL A 109 -0.28 -0.81 -11.65
C VAL A 109 -1.49 -0.30 -10.89
N ASN A 110 -2.69 -0.59 -11.39
CA ASN A 110 -3.93 -0.24 -10.73
C ASN A 110 -4.68 -1.51 -10.27
N ALA A 111 -4.62 -1.77 -8.97
CA ALA A 111 -5.43 -2.75 -8.25
C ALA A 111 -5.93 -2.17 -6.91
N ALA A 112 -6.19 -0.87 -6.90
CA ALA A 112 -6.62 -0.09 -5.74
C ALA A 112 -5.77 -0.39 -4.49
N CYS A 113 -6.40 -0.63 -3.32
CA CYS A 113 -5.66 -0.89 -2.09
C CYS A 113 -4.83 -2.21 -2.13
N ALA A 114 -5.10 -3.13 -3.06
CA ALA A 114 -4.26 -4.29 -3.32
C ALA A 114 -3.08 -3.98 -4.27
N GLY A 115 -2.96 -2.73 -4.74
CA GLY A 115 -1.99 -2.31 -5.74
C GLY A 115 -0.55 -2.69 -5.41
N PHE A 116 -0.12 -2.53 -4.17
CA PHE A 116 1.25 -2.92 -3.77
C PHE A 116 1.51 -4.43 -3.93
N SER A 117 0.57 -5.30 -3.55
CA SER A 117 0.73 -6.76 -3.73
C SER A 117 0.82 -7.14 -5.21
N TYR A 118 0.01 -6.52 -6.07
CA TYR A 118 0.07 -6.74 -7.52
C TYR A 118 1.37 -6.20 -8.13
N ALA A 119 1.80 -5.02 -7.70
CA ALA A 119 3.04 -4.42 -8.16
C ALA A 119 4.28 -5.18 -7.68
N LEU A 120 4.25 -5.73 -6.44
CA LEU A 120 5.32 -6.60 -5.93
C LEU A 120 5.43 -7.89 -6.73
N ALA A 121 4.29 -8.55 -7.03
CA ALA A 121 4.28 -9.72 -7.92
C ALA A 121 4.81 -9.39 -9.33
N THR A 122 4.47 -8.22 -9.85
CA THR A 122 4.97 -7.73 -11.13
C THR A 122 6.48 -7.52 -11.08
N ALA A 123 6.99 -6.80 -10.08
CA ALA A 123 8.42 -6.57 -9.90
C ALA A 123 9.21 -7.88 -9.75
N THR A 124 8.69 -8.82 -8.94
CA THR A 124 9.26 -10.17 -8.78
C THR A 124 9.36 -10.88 -10.13
N GLY A 125 8.28 -10.88 -10.92
CA GLY A 125 8.28 -11.51 -12.24
C GLY A 125 9.29 -10.89 -13.22
N PHE A 126 9.50 -9.57 -13.19
CA PHE A 126 10.51 -8.90 -14.01
C PHE A 126 11.93 -9.27 -13.58
N VAL A 127 12.18 -9.34 -12.26
CA VAL A 127 13.48 -9.73 -11.72
C VAL A 127 13.78 -11.19 -12.02
N GLU A 128 12.88 -12.11 -11.69
CA GLU A 128 13.08 -13.55 -11.91
C GLU A 128 13.12 -13.93 -13.39
N GLY A 129 12.36 -13.21 -14.22
CA GLY A 129 12.40 -13.33 -15.69
C GLY A 129 13.66 -12.76 -16.35
N GLY A 130 14.55 -12.10 -15.58
CA GLY A 130 15.79 -11.53 -16.09
C GLY A 130 15.62 -10.29 -16.98
N ILE A 131 14.47 -9.60 -16.87
CA ILE A 131 14.17 -8.38 -17.64
C ILE A 131 14.74 -7.15 -16.92
N ALA A 132 14.80 -7.17 -15.59
CA ALA A 132 15.39 -6.14 -14.74
C ALA A 132 16.21 -6.79 -13.61
N ASP A 133 17.29 -6.14 -13.19
CA ASP A 133 18.08 -6.54 -12.03
C ASP A 133 17.65 -5.79 -10.78
N THR A 134 17.22 -4.55 -10.94
CA THR A 134 16.81 -3.64 -9.87
C THR A 134 15.50 -2.95 -10.25
N VAL A 135 14.43 -3.21 -9.50
CA VAL A 135 13.13 -2.58 -9.68
C VAL A 135 12.86 -1.64 -8.50
N LEU A 136 12.57 -0.38 -8.81
CA LEU A 136 12.00 0.57 -7.86
C LEU A 136 10.48 0.36 -7.84
N LEU A 137 10.01 -0.23 -6.76
CA LEU A 137 8.59 -0.49 -6.50
C LEU A 137 8.03 0.58 -5.58
N ILE A 138 6.93 1.22 -5.96
CA ILE A 138 6.32 2.33 -5.23
C ILE A 138 4.83 2.05 -5.01
N GLY A 139 4.32 2.39 -3.83
CA GLY A 139 2.90 2.59 -3.57
C GLY A 139 2.70 4.04 -3.12
N ALA A 140 1.94 4.85 -3.84
CA ALA A 140 1.80 6.27 -3.55
C ALA A 140 0.39 6.77 -3.83
N GLU A 141 -0.13 7.61 -2.93
CA GLU A 141 -1.50 8.14 -3.04
C GLU A 141 -1.61 9.56 -2.48
N VAL A 142 -2.33 10.41 -3.20
CA VAL A 142 -2.93 11.65 -2.67
C VAL A 142 -4.45 11.46 -2.64
N PHE A 143 -4.90 10.59 -1.76
CA PHE A 143 -6.29 10.12 -1.68
C PHE A 143 -7.27 11.24 -1.28
N SER A 144 -6.77 12.25 -0.54
CA SER A 144 -7.53 13.42 -0.15
C SER A 144 -8.16 14.17 -1.33
N ARG A 145 -7.61 14.04 -2.55
CA ARG A 145 -8.12 14.67 -3.78
C ARG A 145 -9.42 14.06 -4.29
N ILE A 146 -9.69 12.82 -3.95
CA ILE A 146 -10.88 12.09 -4.41
C ILE A 146 -11.90 11.80 -3.29
N LEU A 147 -11.73 12.41 -2.10
CA LEU A 147 -12.68 12.28 -1.00
C LEU A 147 -13.85 13.25 -1.16
N ASP A 148 -15.05 12.78 -0.83
CA ASP A 148 -16.19 13.61 -0.57
C ASP A 148 -16.26 13.92 0.93
N PHE A 149 -15.90 15.15 1.31
CA PHE A 149 -15.91 15.57 2.71
C PHE A 149 -17.33 15.81 3.29
N THR A 150 -18.37 15.46 2.54
CA THR A 150 -19.76 15.37 3.01
C THR A 150 -20.20 13.93 3.26
N ASP A 151 -19.40 12.93 2.83
CA ASP A 151 -19.66 11.52 3.10
C ASP A 151 -18.85 11.01 4.29
N ARG A 152 -19.50 10.90 5.45
CA ARG A 152 -18.88 10.35 6.67
C ARG A 152 -18.33 8.94 6.53
N GLN A 153 -18.86 8.12 5.61
CA GLN A 153 -18.47 6.73 5.49
C GLN A 153 -17.06 6.56 4.91
N THR A 154 -16.62 7.53 4.12
CA THR A 154 -15.34 7.45 3.40
C THR A 154 -14.34 8.51 3.86
N CYS A 155 -14.74 9.77 4.05
CA CYS A 155 -13.80 10.87 4.27
C CYS A 155 -12.95 10.72 5.54
N VAL A 156 -13.47 10.06 6.57
CA VAL A 156 -12.77 9.86 7.86
C VAL A 156 -11.74 8.74 7.84
N LEU A 157 -11.67 7.95 6.76
CA LEU A 157 -10.81 6.76 6.68
C LEU A 157 -9.45 7.07 6.07
N PHE A 158 -9.44 7.77 4.95
CA PHE A 158 -8.29 7.84 4.06
C PHE A 158 -7.31 8.95 4.40
N GLY A 159 -6.05 8.71 4.07
CA GLY A 159 -4.94 9.66 4.15
C GLY A 159 -4.04 9.56 2.92
N ASP A 160 -3.08 10.47 2.85
CA ASP A 160 -2.09 10.58 1.78
C ASP A 160 -0.74 10.07 2.27
N GLY A 161 0.07 9.54 1.38
CA GLY A 161 1.40 9.07 1.68
C GLY A 161 2.00 8.24 0.55
N ALA A 162 3.27 7.93 0.68
CA ALA A 162 3.97 7.03 -0.21
C ALA A 162 4.92 6.12 0.55
N GLY A 163 5.09 4.90 0.05
CA GLY A 163 6.14 3.99 0.46
C GLY A 163 6.76 3.34 -0.75
N ALA A 164 8.03 2.99 -0.65
CA ALA A 164 8.78 2.37 -1.72
C ALA A 164 9.63 1.21 -1.21
N ALA A 165 9.92 0.27 -2.10
CA ALA A 165 10.85 -0.81 -1.89
C ALA A 165 11.77 -0.97 -3.11
N ILE A 166 13.01 -1.34 -2.87
CA ILE A 166 13.94 -1.78 -3.91
C ILE A 166 13.87 -3.30 -3.98
N VAL A 167 13.47 -3.81 -5.14
CA VAL A 167 13.43 -5.26 -5.42
C VAL A 167 14.59 -5.61 -6.32
N GLN A 168 15.49 -6.47 -5.85
CA GLN A 168 16.69 -6.84 -6.60
C GLN A 168 16.82 -8.34 -6.81
N ALA A 169 17.60 -8.69 -7.84
CA ALA A 169 18.02 -10.06 -8.08
C ALA A 169 18.92 -10.57 -6.94
N ALA A 170 18.69 -11.82 -6.53
CA ALA A 170 19.43 -12.48 -5.47
C ALA A 170 19.71 -13.95 -5.83
N ASP A 171 20.74 -14.53 -5.18
CA ASP A 171 21.11 -15.94 -5.35
C ASP A 171 20.15 -16.88 -4.62
N ARG A 172 19.38 -16.39 -3.66
CA ARG A 172 18.36 -17.14 -2.90
C ARG A 172 17.08 -16.31 -2.77
N ALA A 173 15.95 -16.98 -2.67
CA ALA A 173 14.66 -16.32 -2.57
C ALA A 173 14.54 -15.50 -1.28
N GLY A 174 14.20 -14.22 -1.43
CA GLY A 174 13.63 -13.41 -0.37
C GLY A 174 12.11 -13.43 -0.51
N ILE A 175 11.59 -13.10 -1.71
CA ILE A 175 10.16 -13.25 -2.02
C ILE A 175 9.93 -14.69 -2.44
N GLU A 176 9.23 -15.47 -1.62
CA GLU A 176 9.08 -16.92 -1.81
C GLU A 176 7.82 -17.27 -2.60
N GLY A 177 6.79 -16.44 -2.52
CA GLY A 177 5.58 -16.66 -3.31
C GLY A 177 4.54 -15.57 -3.13
N THR A 178 3.68 -15.44 -4.15
CA THR A 178 2.55 -14.51 -4.15
C THR A 178 1.29 -15.21 -4.64
N VAL A 179 0.16 -14.87 -4.02
CA VAL A 179 -1.20 -15.23 -4.44
C VAL A 179 -1.95 -13.95 -4.74
N LEU A 180 -2.59 -13.87 -5.89
CA LEU A 180 -3.43 -12.76 -6.31
C LEU A 180 -4.83 -13.27 -6.65
N GLY A 181 -5.85 -12.46 -6.41
CA GLY A 181 -7.21 -12.78 -6.76
C GLY A 181 -8.07 -11.55 -7.04
N ALA A 182 -9.15 -11.73 -7.78
CA ALA A 182 -10.10 -10.68 -8.10
C ALA A 182 -11.53 -11.23 -8.24
N ASP A 183 -12.54 -10.39 -7.91
CA ASP A 183 -13.97 -10.65 -8.13
C ASP A 183 -14.65 -9.41 -8.73
N GLY A 184 -14.74 -9.35 -10.04
CA GLY A 184 -15.39 -8.25 -10.76
C GLY A 184 -16.91 -8.19 -10.60
N SER A 185 -17.56 -9.23 -10.05
CA SER A 185 -19.00 -9.22 -9.80
C SER A 185 -19.43 -8.22 -8.72
N ALA A 186 -18.50 -7.79 -7.88
CA ALA A 186 -18.71 -6.85 -6.79
C ALA A 186 -18.02 -5.48 -7.03
N ALA A 187 -17.70 -5.13 -8.27
CA ALA A 187 -16.93 -3.92 -8.60
C ALA A 187 -17.59 -2.61 -8.11
N GLU A 188 -18.91 -2.57 -7.97
CA GLU A 188 -19.65 -1.35 -7.60
C GLU A 188 -19.74 -1.09 -6.08
N ILE A 189 -19.26 -2.01 -5.22
CA ILE A 189 -19.36 -1.81 -3.76
C ILE A 189 -18.29 -0.88 -3.19
N LEU A 190 -17.24 -0.61 -3.96
CA LEU A 190 -16.19 0.38 -3.66
C LEU A 190 -15.64 0.89 -4.99
N ILE A 191 -15.96 2.13 -5.37
CA ILE A 191 -15.72 2.64 -6.71
C ILE A 191 -15.54 4.17 -6.72
N MET A 192 -14.82 4.69 -7.69
CA MET A 192 -14.93 6.08 -8.17
C MET A 192 -15.65 6.03 -9.51
N PRO A 193 -16.95 6.41 -9.57
CA PRO A 193 -17.78 6.09 -10.75
C PRO A 193 -17.43 6.92 -11.98
N GLY A 194 -17.07 8.18 -11.80
CA GLY A 194 -16.86 9.14 -12.88
C GLY A 194 -15.39 9.41 -13.20
N GLY A 195 -15.15 10.05 -14.33
CA GLY A 195 -13.80 10.40 -14.82
C GLY A 195 -13.21 9.38 -15.81
N GLY A 196 -13.82 8.20 -15.95
CA GLY A 196 -13.41 7.18 -16.93
C GLY A 196 -14.30 7.16 -18.17
N SER A 197 -14.07 6.20 -19.07
CA SER A 197 -14.83 6.05 -20.31
C SER A 197 -16.28 5.62 -20.09
N ARG A 198 -16.58 4.93 -18.98
CA ARG A 198 -17.97 4.55 -18.61
C ARG A 198 -18.82 5.77 -18.26
N GLU A 199 -18.23 6.73 -17.57
CA GLU A 199 -18.88 7.98 -17.13
C GLU A 199 -17.86 9.12 -17.21
N PRO A 200 -17.74 9.77 -18.39
CA PRO A 200 -16.76 10.84 -18.59
C PRO A 200 -16.97 12.04 -17.67
N ALA A 201 -15.91 12.78 -17.41
CA ALA A 201 -16.00 14.02 -16.65
C ALA A 201 -16.76 15.11 -17.47
N THR A 202 -17.95 15.49 -16.98
CA THR A 202 -18.77 16.57 -17.51
C THR A 202 -19.15 17.49 -16.35
N PRO A 203 -19.67 18.73 -16.62
CA PRO A 203 -20.17 19.60 -15.56
C PRO A 203 -21.20 18.88 -14.65
N GLU A 204 -22.07 18.04 -15.22
CA GLU A 204 -23.12 17.31 -14.51
C GLU A 204 -22.52 16.21 -13.61
N THR A 205 -21.57 15.40 -14.12
CA THR A 205 -20.94 14.33 -13.32
C THR A 205 -20.05 14.90 -12.22
N VAL A 206 -19.40 16.03 -12.46
CA VAL A 206 -18.61 16.75 -11.43
C VAL A 206 -19.53 17.35 -10.38
N ALA A 207 -20.63 18.00 -10.76
CA ALA A 207 -21.62 18.56 -9.83
C ALA A 207 -22.28 17.47 -8.96
N ALA A 208 -22.42 16.25 -9.50
CA ALA A 208 -22.93 15.08 -8.77
C ALA A 208 -21.85 14.32 -7.98
N SER A 209 -20.65 14.88 -7.80
CA SER A 209 -19.52 14.28 -7.06
C SER A 209 -19.09 12.90 -7.58
N ARG A 210 -19.36 12.58 -8.85
CA ARG A 210 -19.07 11.26 -9.45
C ARG A 210 -17.55 10.98 -9.55
N HIS A 211 -16.73 11.99 -9.48
CA HIS A 211 -15.26 11.93 -9.43
C HIS A 211 -14.70 11.69 -8.01
N ARG A 212 -15.58 11.32 -7.07
CA ARG A 212 -15.22 11.00 -5.68
C ARG A 212 -15.40 9.52 -5.42
N ILE A 213 -14.67 9.02 -4.40
CA ILE A 213 -14.83 7.63 -3.96
C ILE A 213 -16.22 7.42 -3.37
N PHE A 214 -16.80 6.27 -3.67
CA PHE A 214 -18.14 5.88 -3.21
C PHE A 214 -18.12 4.45 -2.69
N MET A 215 -18.63 4.23 -1.48
CA MET A 215 -18.68 2.93 -0.81
C MET A 215 -20.10 2.66 -0.26
N PRO A 216 -21.04 2.22 -1.11
CA PRO A 216 -22.45 2.05 -0.71
C PRO A 216 -22.67 0.92 0.31
N ASN A 217 -21.75 -0.02 0.42
CA ASN A 217 -21.90 -1.18 1.31
C ASN A 217 -20.60 -1.51 2.05
N GLY A 218 -20.21 -0.67 3.00
CA GLY A 218 -19.01 -0.86 3.81
C GLY A 218 -19.02 -2.15 4.66
N ARG A 219 -20.21 -2.69 5.00
CA ARG A 219 -20.31 -3.99 5.72
C ARG A 219 -19.86 -5.15 4.84
N GLU A 220 -20.27 -5.15 3.57
CA GLU A 220 -19.84 -6.19 2.61
C GLU A 220 -18.35 -6.08 2.31
N VAL A 221 -17.83 -4.85 2.14
CA VAL A 221 -16.40 -4.59 2.00
C VAL A 221 -15.62 -5.16 3.19
N PHE A 222 -16.06 -4.89 4.42
CA PHE A 222 -15.44 -5.44 5.63
C PHE A 222 -15.41 -6.98 5.63
N LYS A 223 -16.56 -7.61 5.39
CA LYS A 223 -16.70 -9.08 5.39
C LYS A 223 -15.79 -9.72 4.34
N ARG A 224 -15.78 -9.18 3.12
CA ARG A 224 -14.95 -9.65 2.01
C ARG A 224 -13.47 -9.46 2.33
N ALA A 225 -13.07 -8.29 2.82
CA ALA A 225 -11.69 -8.02 3.19
C ALA A 225 -11.15 -9.04 4.18
N VAL A 226 -11.86 -9.29 5.30
CA VAL A 226 -11.43 -10.28 6.31
C VAL A 226 -11.35 -11.69 5.73
N THR A 227 -12.29 -12.06 4.85
CA THR A 227 -12.33 -13.40 4.27
C THR A 227 -11.19 -13.61 3.28
N GLU A 228 -11.03 -12.72 2.32
CA GLU A 228 -10.07 -12.90 1.21
C GLU A 228 -8.62 -12.68 1.68
N MET A 229 -8.38 -11.72 2.58
CA MET A 229 -7.04 -11.51 3.15
C MET A 229 -6.59 -12.74 3.95
N ALA A 230 -7.45 -13.31 4.80
CA ALA A 230 -7.10 -14.50 5.56
C ALA A 230 -6.96 -15.75 4.67
N ALA A 231 -7.80 -15.89 3.65
CA ALA A 231 -7.72 -17.03 2.70
C ALA A 231 -6.42 -16.97 1.87
N SER A 232 -6.09 -15.79 1.31
CA SER A 232 -4.87 -15.63 0.51
C SER A 232 -3.59 -15.81 1.36
N CYS A 233 -3.60 -15.41 2.64
CA CYS A 233 -2.48 -15.72 3.55
C CYS A 233 -2.28 -17.22 3.73
N ARG A 234 -3.34 -17.99 4.01
CA ARG A 234 -3.22 -19.44 4.13
C ARG A 234 -2.73 -20.07 2.82
N GLU A 235 -3.31 -19.65 1.71
CA GLU A 235 -2.95 -20.18 0.40
C GLU A 235 -1.47 -19.97 0.06
N VAL A 236 -0.95 -18.74 0.28
CA VAL A 236 0.46 -18.45 -0.01
C VAL A 236 1.40 -19.21 0.94
N LEU A 237 1.04 -19.36 2.21
CA LEU A 237 1.80 -20.12 3.18
C LEU A 237 1.84 -21.61 2.81
N GLU A 238 0.68 -22.23 2.56
CA GLU A 238 0.56 -23.64 2.17
C GLU A 238 1.34 -23.96 0.90
N LYS A 239 1.27 -23.11 -0.13
CA LYS A 239 2.02 -23.25 -1.38
C LYS A 239 3.54 -23.28 -1.19
N ASN A 240 4.03 -22.64 -0.13
CA ASN A 240 5.46 -22.55 0.20
C ASN A 240 5.87 -23.49 1.37
N GLY A 241 4.95 -24.36 1.81
CA GLY A 241 5.23 -25.36 2.86
C GLY A 241 5.24 -24.80 4.28
N TYR A 242 4.62 -23.65 4.50
CA TYR A 242 4.48 -22.99 5.81
C TYR A 242 3.07 -23.14 6.37
N SER A 243 2.98 -22.93 7.67
CA SER A 243 1.73 -22.73 8.42
C SER A 243 1.63 -21.30 8.94
N THR A 244 0.50 -20.93 9.53
CA THR A 244 0.34 -19.64 10.19
C THR A 244 1.20 -19.49 11.45
N ASP A 245 1.61 -20.61 12.07
CA ASP A 245 2.48 -20.59 13.26
C ASP A 245 3.93 -20.17 12.92
N ASP A 246 4.34 -20.37 11.66
CA ASP A 246 5.67 -20.03 11.17
C ASP A 246 5.82 -18.53 10.86
N VAL A 247 4.71 -17.76 10.86
CA VAL A 247 4.71 -16.33 10.54
C VAL A 247 5.30 -15.52 11.70
N ASP A 248 6.43 -14.88 11.46
CA ASP A 248 7.07 -13.98 12.44
C ASP A 248 6.41 -12.61 12.43
N LEU A 249 6.03 -12.08 11.26
CA LEU A 249 5.35 -10.79 11.15
C LEU A 249 4.31 -10.77 10.03
N LEU A 250 3.09 -10.38 10.35
CA LEU A 250 2.00 -10.09 9.41
C LEU A 250 1.92 -8.58 9.19
N ILE A 251 2.01 -8.13 7.94
CA ILE A 251 1.84 -6.73 7.53
C ILE A 251 0.62 -6.63 6.61
N PRO A 252 -0.59 -6.45 7.15
CA PRO A 252 -1.79 -6.28 6.35
C PRO A 252 -1.91 -4.86 5.79
N HIS A 253 -2.67 -4.70 4.72
CA HIS A 253 -3.16 -3.39 4.28
C HIS A 253 -3.83 -2.66 5.44
N GLN A 254 -3.40 -1.42 5.71
CA GLN A 254 -3.82 -0.61 6.84
C GLN A 254 -5.16 0.10 6.57
N ALA A 255 -6.21 -0.68 6.33
CA ALA A 255 -7.52 -0.14 5.99
C ALA A 255 -8.29 0.39 7.21
N ASN A 256 -8.27 -0.40 8.28
CA ASN A 256 -9.08 -0.23 9.50
C ASN A 256 -8.58 -1.22 10.55
N ALA A 257 -8.34 -0.78 11.79
CA ALA A 257 -7.82 -1.63 12.85
C ALA A 257 -8.70 -2.88 13.09
N ARG A 258 -10.03 -2.74 12.97
CA ARG A 258 -10.96 -3.86 13.17
C ARG A 258 -10.81 -4.94 12.09
N ILE A 259 -10.53 -4.56 10.84
CA ILE A 259 -10.25 -5.53 9.76
C ILE A 259 -8.96 -6.27 10.07
N MET A 260 -7.89 -5.54 10.41
CA MET A 260 -6.58 -6.13 10.68
C MET A 260 -6.60 -7.09 11.87
N HIS A 261 -7.28 -6.71 12.98
CA HIS A 261 -7.49 -7.60 14.13
C HIS A 261 -8.27 -8.85 13.74
N ALA A 262 -9.36 -8.72 12.97
CA ALA A 262 -10.16 -9.85 12.53
C ALA A 262 -9.40 -10.79 11.57
N VAL A 263 -8.49 -10.26 10.74
CA VAL A 263 -7.59 -11.07 9.89
C VAL A 263 -6.59 -11.83 10.75
N ALA A 264 -5.90 -11.17 11.69
CA ALA A 264 -4.92 -11.79 12.58
C ALA A 264 -5.59 -12.88 13.45
N GLU A 265 -6.75 -12.60 14.04
CA GLU A 265 -7.54 -13.56 14.80
C GLU A 265 -7.91 -14.80 13.97
N ARG A 266 -8.39 -14.58 12.74
CA ARG A 266 -8.78 -15.67 11.82
C ARG A 266 -7.60 -16.53 11.36
N LEU A 267 -6.39 -15.96 11.36
CA LEU A 267 -5.14 -16.65 11.08
C LEU A 267 -4.49 -17.26 12.33
N HIS A 268 -5.04 -17.01 13.53
CA HIS A 268 -4.45 -17.35 14.82
C HIS A 268 -3.06 -16.74 15.04
N ILE A 269 -2.79 -15.58 14.40
CA ILE A 269 -1.53 -14.83 14.58
C ILE A 269 -1.70 -13.90 15.79
N PRO A 270 -0.80 -13.97 16.79
CA PRO A 270 -0.85 -13.12 17.97
C PRO A 270 -0.75 -11.62 17.60
N PRO A 271 -1.44 -10.73 18.33
CA PRO A 271 -1.46 -9.29 18.02
C PRO A 271 -0.08 -8.65 17.92
N GLU A 272 0.90 -9.10 18.72
CA GLU A 272 2.28 -8.63 18.69
C GLU A 272 3.02 -8.97 17.40
N ARG A 273 2.57 -9.99 16.67
CA ARG A 273 3.10 -10.37 15.34
C ARG A 273 2.33 -9.73 14.19
N ALA A 274 1.35 -8.87 14.44
CA ALA A 274 0.66 -8.10 13.43
C ALA A 274 1.05 -6.62 13.49
N VAL A 275 1.31 -6.01 12.34
CA VAL A 275 1.54 -4.57 12.24
C VAL A 275 0.19 -3.86 12.11
N ILE A 276 -0.14 -3.03 13.08
CA ILE A 276 -1.34 -2.18 13.08
C ILE A 276 -0.88 -0.75 13.30
N ASP A 277 -0.71 -0.01 12.21
CA ASP A 277 -0.11 1.33 12.17
C ASP A 277 -1.12 2.42 11.75
N VAL A 278 -2.36 2.03 11.52
CA VAL A 278 -3.42 2.88 10.97
C VAL A 278 -3.79 4.08 11.86
N ALA A 279 -3.46 4.02 13.15
CA ALA A 279 -3.89 5.03 14.13
C ALA A 279 -3.44 6.45 13.76
N GLU A 280 -2.20 6.61 13.33
CA GLU A 280 -1.60 7.90 12.98
C GLU A 280 -1.61 8.20 11.47
N VAL A 281 -1.62 7.13 10.65
CA VAL A 281 -1.42 7.21 9.20
C VAL A 281 -2.76 7.27 8.45
N GLY A 282 -3.80 6.63 9.00
CA GLY A 282 -5.04 6.39 8.27
C GLY A 282 -4.87 5.35 7.16
N ASN A 283 -5.89 5.21 6.31
CA ASN A 283 -5.85 4.33 5.15
C ASN A 283 -5.23 5.07 3.95
N THR A 284 -3.99 4.74 3.62
CA THR A 284 -3.26 5.30 2.47
C THR A 284 -3.32 4.39 1.23
N SER A 285 -4.36 3.54 1.10
CA SER A 285 -4.60 2.69 -0.06
C SER A 285 -3.36 1.84 -0.45
N ALA A 286 -2.86 1.95 -1.70
CA ALA A 286 -1.69 1.20 -2.18
C ALA A 286 -0.39 1.52 -1.43
N ALA A 287 -0.27 2.69 -0.83
CA ALA A 287 0.89 3.10 -0.05
C ALA A 287 0.95 2.44 1.34
N SER A 288 -0.15 1.87 1.83
CA SER A 288 -0.28 1.46 3.23
C SER A 288 0.68 0.34 3.65
N ILE A 289 0.84 -0.70 2.82
CA ILE A 289 1.78 -1.79 3.11
C ILE A 289 3.23 -1.29 3.10
N PRO A 290 3.73 -0.60 2.07
CA PRO A 290 5.13 -0.17 2.07
C PRO A 290 5.43 0.88 3.14
N ILE A 291 4.47 1.72 3.56
CA ILE A 291 4.63 2.61 4.71
C ILE A 291 4.75 1.79 6.00
N ALA A 292 3.84 0.84 6.23
CA ALA A 292 3.85 -0.01 7.41
C ALA A 292 5.12 -0.88 7.47
N LEU A 293 5.61 -1.35 6.31
CA LEU A 293 6.85 -2.11 6.18
C LEU A 293 8.07 -1.28 6.61
N ASP A 294 8.24 -0.07 6.05
CA ASP A 294 9.35 0.82 6.42
C ASP A 294 9.31 1.21 7.91
N ARG A 295 8.12 1.52 8.43
CA ARG A 295 7.94 1.85 9.85
C ARG A 295 8.25 0.66 10.76
N ALA A 296 7.80 -0.55 10.41
CA ALA A 296 8.10 -1.77 11.16
C ALA A 296 9.60 -2.09 11.12
N TYR A 297 10.26 -1.94 9.98
CA TYR A 297 11.69 -2.10 9.82
C TYR A 297 12.48 -1.11 10.70
N ARG A 298 12.16 0.19 10.62
CA ARG A 298 12.81 1.23 11.43
C ARG A 298 12.54 1.08 12.93
N ALA A 299 11.40 0.51 13.32
CA ALA A 299 11.08 0.19 14.71
C ALA A 299 11.79 -1.09 15.24
N GLY A 300 12.62 -1.74 14.42
CA GLY A 300 13.35 -2.95 14.82
C GLY A 300 12.47 -4.18 15.03
N ARG A 301 11.28 -4.20 14.39
CA ARG A 301 10.32 -5.32 14.50
C ARG A 301 10.63 -6.47 13.54
N MET A 302 11.65 -6.35 12.71
CA MET A 302 12.01 -7.31 11.66
C MET A 302 13.47 -7.68 11.77
N HIS A 303 13.76 -8.99 11.69
CA HIS A 303 15.12 -9.53 11.76
C HIS A 303 15.41 -10.37 10.51
N GLU A 304 16.67 -10.48 10.13
CA GLU A 304 17.09 -11.33 9.03
C GLU A 304 16.63 -12.78 9.27
N GLY A 305 15.95 -13.35 8.30
CA GLY A 305 15.36 -14.69 8.35
C GLY A 305 13.91 -14.75 8.77
N ASP A 306 13.31 -13.68 9.29
CA ASP A 306 11.89 -13.65 9.64
C ASP A 306 10.99 -13.97 8.44
N LEU A 307 9.99 -14.81 8.65
CA LEU A 307 8.92 -15.04 7.68
C LEU A 307 7.88 -13.91 7.81
N VAL A 308 7.91 -12.99 6.84
CA VAL A 308 7.01 -11.85 6.76
C VAL A 308 5.92 -12.14 5.74
N VAL A 309 4.66 -11.89 6.11
CA VAL A 309 3.52 -12.05 5.21
C VAL A 309 2.84 -10.72 4.99
N PHE A 310 2.73 -10.28 3.72
CA PHE A 310 1.90 -9.16 3.32
C PHE A 310 0.52 -9.67 2.89
N THR A 311 -0.53 -8.93 3.20
CA THR A 311 -1.86 -9.20 2.66
C THR A 311 -2.65 -7.93 2.44
N SER A 312 -3.41 -7.89 1.36
CA SER A 312 -4.17 -6.72 0.94
C SER A 312 -5.52 -7.08 0.34
N PHE A 313 -6.43 -6.10 0.40
CA PHE A 313 -7.73 -6.16 -0.23
C PHE A 313 -8.14 -4.75 -0.67
N GLY A 314 -8.73 -4.62 -1.85
CA GLY A 314 -9.11 -3.35 -2.42
C GLY A 314 -10.33 -3.41 -3.34
N ALA A 315 -10.66 -2.23 -3.88
CA ALA A 315 -11.68 -2.11 -4.92
C ALA A 315 -11.35 -2.99 -6.12
N GLY A 316 -12.40 -3.48 -6.78
CA GLY A 316 -12.29 -4.34 -7.93
C GLY A 316 -13.33 -5.47 -7.89
N LEU A 317 -13.53 -6.31 -6.90
CA LEU A 317 -12.61 -6.45 -5.78
C LEU A 317 -11.30 -7.10 -6.21
N THR A 318 -10.23 -6.72 -5.54
CA THR A 318 -8.89 -7.31 -5.74
C THR A 318 -8.27 -7.64 -4.40
N TRP A 319 -7.45 -8.69 -4.34
CA TRP A 319 -6.71 -9.05 -3.14
C TRP A 319 -5.40 -9.76 -3.47
N GLY A 320 -4.54 -9.86 -2.48
CA GLY A 320 -3.30 -10.61 -2.62
C GLY A 320 -2.61 -10.85 -1.29
N ALA A 321 -1.75 -11.86 -1.28
CA ALA A 321 -0.81 -12.12 -0.19
C ALA A 321 0.55 -12.54 -0.76
N THR A 322 1.61 -12.13 -0.08
CA THR A 322 3.00 -12.49 -0.42
C THR A 322 3.69 -12.99 0.83
N ALA A 323 4.35 -14.14 0.74
CA ALA A 323 5.25 -14.66 1.76
C ALA A 323 6.69 -14.37 1.36
N MET A 324 7.49 -13.84 2.28
CA MET A 324 8.90 -13.57 2.06
C MET A 324 9.77 -13.81 3.29
N ARG A 325 11.00 -14.22 3.06
CA ARG A 325 12.06 -14.18 4.08
C ARG A 325 12.71 -12.82 4.07
N TRP A 326 12.71 -12.17 5.23
CA TRP A 326 13.34 -10.87 5.36
C TRP A 326 14.86 -10.99 5.28
N THR A 327 15.51 -10.16 4.48
CA THR A 327 16.95 -10.28 4.18
C THR A 327 17.77 -9.07 4.59
N LEU A 328 17.12 -7.94 4.97
CA LEU A 328 17.84 -6.75 5.43
C LEU A 328 18.32 -6.94 6.88
N PRO A 329 19.53 -6.47 7.20
CA PRO A 329 19.98 -6.38 8.60
C PRO A 329 19.08 -5.42 9.38
N PRO A 330 19.10 -5.46 10.72
CA PRO A 330 18.38 -4.49 11.53
C PRO A 330 18.70 -3.05 11.14
N ALA A 331 17.67 -2.17 11.18
CA ALA A 331 17.87 -0.76 10.90
C ALA A 331 18.91 -0.16 11.87
N VAL A 332 19.88 0.54 11.33
CA VAL A 332 20.87 1.27 12.17
C VAL A 332 20.17 2.50 12.74
N HIS A 333 19.99 2.54 14.05
CA HIS A 333 19.53 3.75 14.72
C HIS A 333 20.69 4.75 14.78
N GLU A 334 20.68 5.79 13.94
CA GLU A 334 21.51 6.97 14.17
C GLU A 334 20.98 7.68 15.42
N GLY A 335 21.64 7.48 16.56
CA GLY A 335 21.36 8.25 17.77
C GLY A 335 21.18 7.44 19.04
N ALA A 336 22.21 6.70 19.44
CA ALA A 336 22.44 6.31 20.83
C ALA A 336 23.89 6.72 21.20
N GLU A 337 24.12 8.02 21.27
CA GLU A 337 25.24 8.61 22.05
C GLU A 337 24.71 9.64 23.04
#